data_ec9d65f77b8c650b5eb4258dc303034c
#
_entry.id   ec9d65f77b8c650b5eb4258dc303034c
#
_cell.length_a   1.000
_cell.length_b   1.000
_cell.length_c   1.000
_cell.angle_alpha   90.00
_cell.angle_beta   90.00
_cell.angle_gamma   90.00
#
_symmetry.space_group_name_H-M   'P 1'
#
loop_
_entity.id
_entity.type
_entity.pdbx_description
1 polymer ?
#
loop_
_entity_poly.entity_id
_entity_poly.type
_entity_poly.pdbx_seq_one_letter_code
_entity_poly.pdbx_strand_id
1 'polypeptide(L)'
;MNVQRVLLCVSFAVLAGCAGPQQAGQQAQRIDVAFSPEAGAEALVVKVIAGARQSIRLAGYSFTSPAVVRSLMDAKRRGVDVKIVIDDKGNRGKANLAAINLIVGADIPLRVISAYAIHHDKYIVVDAKTTETGSFNYSQAAAKSNSENVLVVWDNPAVAARYLQHWESRWKQGIAVESRY
;
A
#
# COMPACT_ATOMS: atom_id res chain seq x y z
N MET A 1 -7.00 69.08 63.52
CA MET A 1 -5.99 68.60 62.53
C MET A 1 -6.46 67.25 62.04
N ASN A 2 -7.09 67.22 60.81
CA ASN A 2 -7.64 66.00 60.21
C ASN A 2 -6.64 65.51 59.16
N VAL A 3 -6.11 64.32 59.37
CA VAL A 3 -5.21 63.64 58.40
C VAL A 3 -6.09 62.70 57.58
N GLN A 4 -6.28 63.05 56.31
CA GLN A 4 -7.05 62.31 55.34
C GLN A 4 -6.14 61.23 54.72
N ARG A 5 -6.42 59.95 55.00
CA ARG A 5 -5.71 58.82 54.39
C ARG A 5 -6.28 58.52 52.98
N VAL A 6 -5.46 58.72 51.95
CA VAL A 6 -5.76 58.35 50.56
C VAL A 6 -5.43 56.86 50.44
N LEU A 7 -6.47 56.04 50.10
CA LEU A 7 -6.30 54.65 49.74
C LEU A 7 -6.05 54.58 48.22
N LEU A 8 -4.88 54.11 47.83
CA LEU A 8 -4.54 53.85 46.45
C LEU A 8 -4.95 52.42 46.05
N CYS A 9 -6.04 52.26 45.28
CA CYS A 9 -6.44 50.98 44.73
C CYS A 9 -5.59 50.67 43.49
N VAL A 10 -4.70 49.67 43.59
CA VAL A 10 -3.96 49.14 42.46
C VAL A 10 -4.78 48.03 41.83
N SER A 11 -5.36 48.27 40.66
CA SER A 11 -6.11 47.28 39.89
C SER A 11 -5.13 46.42 39.07
N PHE A 12 -5.02 45.15 39.43
CA PHE A 12 -4.28 44.15 38.64
C PHE A 12 -5.18 43.69 37.51
N ALA A 13 -4.85 44.07 36.26
CA ALA A 13 -5.45 43.51 35.06
C ALA A 13 -4.83 42.16 34.76
N VAL A 14 -5.58 41.07 34.96
CA VAL A 14 -5.19 39.72 34.54
C VAL A 14 -5.43 39.62 33.05
N LEU A 15 -4.37 39.64 32.24
CA LEU A 15 -4.39 39.31 30.83
C LEU A 15 -4.56 37.79 30.69
N ALA A 16 -5.80 37.33 30.47
CA ALA A 16 -6.09 35.96 30.05
C ALA A 16 -5.60 35.78 28.61
N GLY A 17 -4.41 35.16 28.45
CA GLY A 17 -3.88 34.76 27.16
C GLY A 17 -4.76 33.63 26.57
N CYS A 18 -5.54 33.93 25.52
CA CYS A 18 -6.19 32.92 24.71
C CYS A 18 -5.11 32.08 23.98
N ALA A 19 -4.77 30.91 24.54
CA ALA A 19 -4.05 29.90 23.79
C ALA A 19 -4.97 29.43 22.66
N GLY A 20 -4.71 29.89 21.41
CA GLY A 20 -5.38 29.37 20.23
C GLY A 20 -5.07 27.88 20.04
N PRO A 21 -5.96 27.13 19.37
CA PRO A 21 -5.70 25.71 19.11
C PRO A 21 -4.37 25.56 18.36
N GLN A 22 -3.41 24.88 18.98
CA GLN A 22 -2.17 24.49 18.35
C GLN A 22 -2.53 23.60 17.17
N GLN A 23 -2.38 24.09 15.93
CA GLN A 23 -2.46 23.27 14.72
C GLN A 23 -1.41 22.18 14.90
N ALA A 24 -1.86 20.94 15.14
CA ALA A 24 -1.00 19.76 15.05
C ALA A 24 -0.34 19.80 13.68
N GLY A 25 0.97 19.99 13.64
CA GLY A 25 1.73 20.11 12.40
C GLY A 25 1.41 18.93 11.50
N GLN A 26 0.78 19.20 10.35
CA GLN A 26 0.50 18.21 9.33
C GLN A 26 1.85 17.66 8.88
N GLN A 27 2.18 16.46 9.32
CA GLN A 27 3.39 15.78 8.90
C GLN A 27 3.34 15.62 7.39
N ALA A 28 4.35 16.14 6.66
CA ALA A 28 4.36 16.11 5.21
C ALA A 28 4.17 14.68 4.70
N GLN A 29 3.22 14.49 3.74
CA GLN A 29 2.94 13.21 3.15
C GLN A 29 4.20 12.63 2.50
N ARG A 30 4.65 11.47 2.95
CA ARG A 30 5.78 10.79 2.35
C ARG A 30 5.36 10.06 1.09
N ILE A 31 6.05 10.38 -0.02
CA ILE A 31 5.88 9.72 -1.32
C ILE A 31 7.26 9.30 -1.80
N ASP A 32 7.42 8.01 -2.16
CA ASP A 32 8.61 7.50 -2.84
C ASP A 32 8.25 7.18 -4.30
N VAL A 33 9.18 7.42 -5.23
CA VAL A 33 9.03 7.11 -6.66
C VAL A 33 10.26 6.34 -7.14
N ALA A 34 10.06 5.36 -8.00
CA ALA A 34 11.13 4.60 -8.63
C ALA A 34 10.76 4.22 -10.07
N PHE A 35 11.76 3.91 -10.86
CA PHE A 35 11.60 3.54 -12.27
C PHE A 35 12.35 2.24 -12.57
N SER A 36 12.02 1.57 -13.66
CA SER A 36 12.80 0.45 -14.20
C SER A 36 13.22 0.73 -15.65
N PRO A 37 14.26 0.04 -16.12
CA PRO A 37 14.99 -1.02 -15.44
C PRO A 37 16.07 -0.52 -14.45
N GLU A 38 16.55 0.74 -14.53
CA GLU A 38 17.80 1.18 -13.86
C GLU A 38 17.58 1.76 -12.46
N ALA A 39 16.37 2.27 -12.15
CA ALA A 39 16.14 3.13 -10.99
C ALA A 39 15.30 2.49 -9.88
N GLY A 40 15.39 1.17 -9.70
CA GLY A 40 14.97 0.48 -8.47
C GLY A 40 13.48 0.22 -8.29
N ALA A 41 12.66 0.22 -9.35
CA ALA A 41 11.21 -0.03 -9.25
C ALA A 41 10.89 -1.34 -8.50
N GLU A 42 11.47 -2.49 -8.90
CA GLU A 42 11.26 -3.77 -8.22
C GLU A 42 11.70 -3.73 -6.76
N ALA A 43 12.83 -3.08 -6.47
CA ALA A 43 13.32 -2.95 -5.10
C ALA A 43 12.37 -2.14 -4.21
N LEU A 44 11.74 -1.10 -4.75
CA LEU A 44 10.74 -0.30 -4.03
C LEU A 44 9.47 -1.13 -3.75
N VAL A 45 8.97 -1.90 -4.72
CA VAL A 45 7.84 -2.84 -4.53
C VAL A 45 8.16 -3.85 -3.43
N VAL A 46 9.34 -4.49 -3.48
CA VAL A 46 9.79 -5.45 -2.46
C VAL A 46 9.90 -4.80 -1.08
N LYS A 47 10.40 -3.56 -0.99
CA LYS A 47 10.47 -2.78 0.25
C LYS A 47 9.08 -2.56 0.87
N VAL A 48 8.09 -2.23 0.06
CA VAL A 48 6.70 -2.06 0.51
C VAL A 48 6.15 -3.36 1.10
N ILE A 49 6.31 -4.49 0.39
CA ILE A 49 5.87 -5.82 0.84
C ILE A 49 6.59 -6.24 2.13
N ALA A 50 7.90 -6.03 2.20
CA ALA A 50 8.71 -6.38 3.37
C ALA A 50 8.33 -5.58 4.62
N GLY A 51 7.81 -4.36 4.45
CA GLY A 51 7.33 -3.49 5.53
C GLY A 51 5.99 -3.91 6.15
N ALA A 52 5.25 -4.80 5.50
CA ALA A 52 3.93 -5.24 5.96
C ALA A 52 3.98 -5.94 7.33
N ARG A 53 3.01 -5.62 8.19
CA ARG A 53 2.86 -6.18 9.55
C ARG A 53 1.54 -6.90 9.76
N GLN A 54 0.47 -6.48 9.08
CA GLN A 54 -0.89 -6.99 9.29
C GLN A 54 -1.49 -7.58 8.01
N SER A 55 -1.45 -6.83 6.91
CA SER A 55 -2.14 -7.24 5.68
C SER A 55 -1.47 -6.74 4.40
N ILE A 56 -1.61 -7.54 3.33
CA ILE A 56 -1.27 -7.17 1.96
C ILE A 56 -2.45 -7.50 1.07
N ARG A 57 -2.86 -6.54 0.24
CA ARG A 57 -3.88 -6.70 -0.82
C ARG A 57 -3.24 -6.30 -2.15
N LEU A 58 -2.95 -7.28 -2.98
CA LEU A 58 -2.33 -7.08 -4.29
C LEU A 58 -3.38 -7.24 -5.39
N ALA A 59 -3.40 -6.30 -6.34
CA ALA A 59 -4.09 -6.43 -7.62
C ALA A 59 -3.06 -6.32 -8.75
N GLY A 60 -3.06 -7.28 -9.68
CA GLY A 60 -2.04 -7.36 -10.73
C GLY A 60 -2.57 -7.79 -12.09
N TYR A 61 -1.96 -7.28 -13.16
CA TYR A 61 -2.19 -7.77 -14.51
C TYR A 61 -1.29 -8.98 -14.81
N SER A 62 0.01 -8.81 -14.95
CA SER A 62 0.96 -9.90 -15.16
C SER A 62 1.79 -10.16 -13.91
N PHE A 63 1.91 -11.43 -13.53
CA PHE A 63 2.51 -11.85 -12.26
C PHE A 63 3.52 -12.97 -12.49
N THR A 64 4.82 -12.62 -12.55
CA THR A 64 5.92 -13.57 -12.83
C THR A 64 7.23 -13.22 -12.09
N SER A 65 7.31 -12.08 -11.35
CA SER A 65 8.56 -11.68 -10.69
C SER A 65 8.91 -12.62 -9.53
N PRO A 66 10.06 -13.31 -9.58
CA PRO A 66 10.50 -14.17 -8.48
C PRO A 66 10.78 -13.38 -7.18
N ALA A 67 11.21 -12.11 -7.30
CA ALA A 67 11.49 -11.28 -6.13
C ALA A 67 10.20 -10.90 -5.40
N VAL A 68 9.15 -10.50 -6.15
CA VAL A 68 7.83 -10.20 -5.59
C VAL A 68 7.20 -11.45 -4.97
N VAL A 69 7.22 -12.60 -5.68
CA VAL A 69 6.70 -13.88 -5.17
C VAL A 69 7.36 -14.25 -3.84
N ARG A 70 8.69 -14.25 -3.78
CA ARG A 70 9.43 -14.55 -2.53
C ARG A 70 9.04 -13.59 -1.41
N SER A 71 8.98 -12.29 -1.68
CA SER A 71 8.64 -11.28 -0.67
C SER A 71 7.23 -11.47 -0.10
N LEU A 72 6.25 -11.87 -0.92
CA LEU A 72 4.89 -12.19 -0.48
C LEU A 72 4.86 -13.46 0.38
N MET A 73 5.59 -14.51 -0.01
CA MET A 73 5.73 -15.74 0.78
C MET A 73 6.41 -15.46 2.13
N ASP A 74 7.44 -14.59 2.14
CA ASP A 74 8.10 -14.15 3.37
C ASP A 74 7.14 -13.36 4.28
N ALA A 75 6.31 -12.49 3.72
CA ALA A 75 5.28 -11.79 4.47
C ALA A 75 4.26 -12.78 5.09
N LYS A 76 3.81 -13.78 4.32
CA LYS A 76 2.94 -14.85 4.82
C LYS A 76 3.59 -15.61 5.99
N ARG A 77 4.88 -15.99 5.87
CA ARG A 77 5.63 -16.67 6.96
C ARG A 77 5.75 -15.81 8.23
N ARG A 78 5.75 -14.47 8.09
CA ARG A 78 5.69 -13.55 9.23
C ARG A 78 4.31 -13.42 9.86
N GLY A 79 3.28 -14.11 9.34
CA GLY A 79 1.89 -14.05 9.82
C GLY A 79 1.04 -12.93 9.19
N VAL A 80 1.53 -12.27 8.13
CA VAL A 80 0.77 -11.24 7.42
C VAL A 80 -0.39 -11.88 6.63
N ASP A 81 -1.60 -11.31 6.70
CA ASP A 81 -2.75 -11.72 5.88
C ASP A 81 -2.59 -11.23 4.44
N VAL A 82 -2.03 -12.09 3.59
CA VAL A 82 -1.77 -11.81 2.18
C VAL A 82 -2.90 -12.35 1.32
N LYS A 83 -3.47 -11.52 0.42
CA LYS A 83 -4.46 -11.92 -0.58
C LYS A 83 -4.16 -11.26 -1.92
N ILE A 84 -4.34 -12.00 -3.02
CA ILE A 84 -3.94 -11.60 -4.36
C ILE A 84 -5.10 -11.77 -5.34
N VAL A 85 -5.37 -10.76 -6.18
CA VAL A 85 -6.25 -10.86 -7.34
C VAL A 85 -5.49 -10.46 -8.60
N ILE A 86 -5.53 -11.30 -9.64
CA ILE A 86 -4.81 -11.07 -10.90
C ILE A 86 -5.70 -11.34 -12.11
N ASP A 87 -5.30 -10.80 -13.26
CA ASP A 87 -5.96 -11.10 -14.53
C ASP A 87 -5.84 -12.58 -14.89
N ASP A 88 -6.93 -13.18 -15.38
CA ASP A 88 -6.91 -14.58 -15.81
C ASP A 88 -6.09 -14.78 -17.11
N LYS A 89 -6.39 -13.98 -18.15
CA LYS A 89 -5.78 -14.18 -19.48
C LYS A 89 -4.29 -13.84 -19.48
N GLY A 90 -3.89 -12.79 -18.75
CA GLY A 90 -2.51 -12.33 -18.63
C GLY A 90 -1.61 -13.29 -17.83
N ASN A 91 -2.19 -14.33 -17.20
CA ASN A 91 -1.45 -15.22 -16.29
C ASN A 91 -1.54 -16.73 -16.67
N ARG A 92 -1.79 -17.05 -17.94
CA ARG A 92 -1.86 -18.44 -18.45
C ARG A 92 -0.52 -18.99 -18.94
N GLY A 93 0.53 -18.18 -19.02
CA GLY A 93 1.87 -18.57 -19.45
C GLY A 93 2.58 -19.45 -18.42
N LYS A 94 3.58 -20.24 -18.84
CA LYS A 94 4.33 -21.16 -17.95
C LYS A 94 4.93 -20.45 -16.75
N ALA A 95 5.54 -19.27 -16.95
CA ALA A 95 6.16 -18.51 -15.85
C ALA A 95 5.10 -17.98 -14.86
N ASN A 96 3.94 -17.56 -15.36
CA ASN A 96 2.81 -17.12 -14.54
C ASN A 96 2.25 -18.27 -13.69
N LEU A 97 2.02 -19.42 -14.33
CA LEU A 97 1.53 -20.62 -13.63
C LEU A 97 2.51 -21.10 -12.56
N ALA A 98 3.83 -21.03 -12.81
CA ALA A 98 4.83 -21.34 -11.81
C ALA A 98 4.76 -20.39 -10.61
N ALA A 99 4.63 -19.08 -10.85
CA ALA A 99 4.47 -18.08 -9.78
C ALA A 99 3.18 -18.29 -8.97
N ILE A 100 2.05 -18.54 -9.65
CA ILE A 100 0.76 -18.84 -9.03
C ILE A 100 0.85 -20.09 -8.15
N ASN A 101 1.46 -21.17 -8.65
CA ASN A 101 1.60 -22.42 -7.88
C ASN A 101 2.43 -22.23 -6.61
N LEU A 102 3.50 -21.42 -6.65
CA LEU A 102 4.30 -21.08 -5.46
C LEU A 102 3.46 -20.31 -4.44
N ILE A 103 2.65 -19.35 -4.87
CA ILE A 103 1.79 -18.53 -4.00
C ILE A 103 0.71 -19.41 -3.34
N VAL A 104 0.00 -20.20 -4.14
CA VAL A 104 -1.08 -21.06 -3.62
C VAL A 104 -0.50 -22.18 -2.74
N GLY A 105 0.65 -22.75 -3.11
CA GLY A 105 1.38 -23.74 -2.29
C GLY A 105 1.94 -23.19 -0.96
N ALA A 106 2.01 -21.86 -0.82
CA ALA A 106 2.34 -21.17 0.43
C ALA A 106 1.09 -20.74 1.23
N ASP A 107 -0.07 -21.30 0.93
CA ASP A 107 -1.36 -20.98 1.56
C ASP A 107 -1.73 -19.48 1.47
N ILE A 108 -1.35 -18.82 0.38
CA ILE A 108 -1.75 -17.46 0.08
C ILE A 108 -2.97 -17.50 -0.84
N PRO A 109 -4.16 -17.03 -0.39
CA PRO A 109 -5.34 -16.97 -1.22
C PRO A 109 -5.10 -16.11 -2.48
N LEU A 110 -5.33 -16.72 -3.64
CA LEU A 110 -5.22 -16.08 -4.94
C LEU A 110 -6.49 -16.29 -5.74
N ARG A 111 -6.96 -15.25 -6.40
CA ARG A 111 -8.09 -15.30 -7.32
C ARG A 111 -7.69 -14.77 -8.68
N VAL A 112 -8.24 -15.38 -9.73
CA VAL A 112 -8.14 -14.88 -11.11
C VAL A 112 -9.46 -14.23 -11.52
N ILE A 113 -9.39 -13.14 -12.30
CA ILE A 113 -10.55 -12.38 -12.74
C ILE A 113 -10.64 -12.35 -14.27
N SER A 114 -11.80 -12.70 -14.82
CA SER A 114 -12.11 -12.72 -16.25
C SER A 114 -13.31 -11.85 -16.60
N ALA A 115 -13.86 -11.11 -15.63
CA ALA A 115 -15.05 -10.27 -15.82
C ALA A 115 -14.80 -9.05 -16.74
N TYR A 116 -13.55 -8.70 -17.00
CA TYR A 116 -13.14 -7.57 -17.85
C TYR A 116 -12.42 -8.08 -19.10
N ALA A 117 -12.32 -7.24 -20.13
CA ALA A 117 -11.45 -7.52 -21.29
C ALA A 117 -10.03 -7.81 -20.81
N ILE A 118 -9.50 -6.98 -19.92
CA ILE A 118 -8.29 -7.19 -19.12
C ILE A 118 -8.49 -6.55 -17.73
N HIS A 119 -8.06 -7.23 -16.68
CA HIS A 119 -7.89 -6.65 -15.34
C HIS A 119 -6.50 -6.03 -15.27
N HIS A 120 -6.38 -4.75 -15.67
CA HIS A 120 -5.08 -4.10 -15.91
C HIS A 120 -4.55 -3.31 -14.70
N ASP A 121 -5.05 -3.62 -13.52
CA ASP A 121 -4.61 -3.00 -12.27
C ASP A 121 -3.19 -3.44 -11.89
N LYS A 122 -2.45 -2.54 -11.26
CA LYS A 122 -1.14 -2.78 -10.66
C LYS A 122 -1.03 -1.92 -9.43
N TYR A 123 -1.39 -2.50 -8.28
CA TYR A 123 -1.23 -1.82 -6.99
C TYR A 123 -1.18 -2.83 -5.83
N ILE A 124 -0.57 -2.39 -4.75
CA ILE A 124 -0.52 -3.10 -3.48
C ILE A 124 -0.96 -2.16 -2.36
N VAL A 125 -1.87 -2.63 -1.51
CA VAL A 125 -2.21 -1.94 -0.26
C VAL A 125 -1.66 -2.73 0.91
N VAL A 126 -0.86 -2.07 1.75
CA VAL A 126 -0.24 -2.65 2.94
C VAL A 126 -0.83 -2.01 4.19
N ASP A 127 -1.25 -2.84 5.14
CA ASP A 127 -1.70 -2.48 6.48
C ASP A 127 -2.80 -1.39 6.49
N ALA A 128 -3.62 -1.35 5.43
CA ALA A 128 -4.67 -0.35 5.21
C ALA A 128 -4.21 1.12 5.29
N LYS A 129 -2.93 1.39 5.04
CA LYS A 129 -2.36 2.74 5.16
C LYS A 129 -1.30 3.08 4.11
N THR A 130 -0.62 2.12 3.53
CA THR A 130 0.38 2.37 2.48
C THR A 130 -0.12 1.82 1.15
N THR A 131 -0.02 2.61 0.09
CA THR A 131 -0.44 2.22 -1.26
C THR A 131 0.74 2.35 -2.22
N GLU A 132 1.07 1.27 -2.90
CA GLU A 132 1.97 1.24 -4.05
C GLU A 132 1.12 1.14 -5.32
N THR A 133 1.48 1.89 -6.36
CA THR A 133 0.84 1.85 -7.68
C THR A 133 1.77 2.35 -8.77
N GLY A 134 1.43 2.08 -10.04
CA GLY A 134 2.19 2.54 -11.19
C GLY A 134 1.89 1.75 -12.46
N SER A 135 2.83 1.82 -13.41
CA SER A 135 2.76 0.99 -14.62
C SER A 135 3.41 -0.38 -14.43
N PHE A 136 4.19 -0.57 -13.35
CA PHE A 136 5.03 -1.74 -13.09
C PHE A 136 4.18 -3.01 -12.93
N ASN A 137 4.20 -3.90 -13.92
CA ASN A 137 3.68 -5.25 -13.73
C ASN A 137 4.60 -6.02 -12.76
N TYR A 138 4.04 -6.87 -11.92
CA TYR A 138 4.84 -7.72 -11.02
C TYR A 138 5.51 -8.85 -11.80
N SER A 139 6.31 -8.47 -12.80
CA SER A 139 6.90 -9.38 -13.78
C SER A 139 8.40 -9.12 -13.95
N GLN A 140 9.11 -10.15 -14.44
CA GLN A 140 10.53 -10.04 -14.72
C GLN A 140 10.82 -9.05 -15.86
N ALA A 141 9.94 -8.98 -16.87
CA ALA A 141 10.08 -8.02 -17.96
C ALA A 141 9.97 -6.57 -17.46
N ALA A 142 9.00 -6.28 -16.56
CA ALA A 142 8.86 -4.97 -15.95
C ALA A 142 10.10 -4.57 -15.14
N ALA A 143 10.73 -5.53 -14.45
CA ALA A 143 11.91 -5.26 -13.64
C ALA A 143 13.19 -4.99 -14.45
N LYS A 144 13.34 -5.63 -15.64
CA LYS A 144 14.64 -5.72 -16.33
C LYS A 144 14.66 -5.12 -17.73
N SER A 145 13.54 -4.96 -18.38
CA SER A 145 13.49 -4.65 -19.82
C SER A 145 12.55 -3.50 -20.18
N ASN A 146 11.49 -3.31 -19.42
CA ASN A 146 10.51 -2.26 -19.70
C ASN A 146 10.88 -0.95 -19.00
N SER A 147 10.49 0.16 -19.61
CA SER A 147 10.44 1.45 -18.91
C SER A 147 9.13 1.53 -18.13
N GLU A 148 9.19 1.43 -16.81
CA GLU A 148 8.04 1.45 -15.91
C GLU A 148 8.25 2.44 -14.78
N ASN A 149 7.15 2.78 -14.09
CA ASN A 149 7.18 3.60 -12.89
C ASN A 149 6.48 2.91 -11.72
N VAL A 150 6.93 3.24 -10.51
CA VAL A 150 6.32 2.87 -9.23
C VAL A 150 6.22 4.13 -8.38
N LEU A 151 5.07 4.33 -7.77
CA LEU A 151 4.80 5.39 -6.80
C LEU A 151 4.28 4.75 -5.52
N VAL A 152 4.79 5.18 -4.38
CA VAL A 152 4.34 4.71 -3.06
C VAL A 152 3.88 5.90 -2.23
N VAL A 153 2.63 5.86 -1.79
CA VAL A 153 2.06 6.79 -0.81
C VAL A 153 2.10 6.10 0.55
N TRP A 154 3.00 6.56 1.42
CA TRP A 154 3.19 5.98 2.75
C TRP A 154 2.22 6.56 3.77
N ASP A 155 1.75 5.70 4.66
CA ASP A 155 0.98 6.07 5.85
C ASP A 155 -0.21 7.03 5.57
N ASN A 156 -0.95 6.77 4.49
CA ASN A 156 -2.14 7.52 4.10
C ASN A 156 -3.38 6.61 4.06
N PRO A 157 -4.09 6.44 5.19
CA PRO A 157 -5.28 5.59 5.26
C PRO A 157 -6.41 6.02 4.31
N ALA A 158 -6.53 7.31 4.01
CA ALA A 158 -7.59 7.81 3.13
C ALA A 158 -7.39 7.33 1.68
N VAL A 159 -6.15 7.36 1.17
CA VAL A 159 -5.80 6.80 -0.14
C VAL A 159 -5.97 5.29 -0.11
N ALA A 160 -5.41 4.62 0.89
CA ALA A 160 -5.47 3.16 1.03
C ALA A 160 -6.92 2.64 1.06
N ALA A 161 -7.83 3.32 1.75
CA ALA A 161 -9.24 2.94 1.84
C ALA A 161 -9.93 2.92 0.46
N ARG A 162 -9.60 3.87 -0.43
CA ARG A 162 -10.16 3.89 -1.79
C ARG A 162 -9.68 2.71 -2.63
N TYR A 163 -8.38 2.39 -2.54
CA TYR A 163 -7.82 1.22 -3.23
C TYR A 163 -8.35 -0.09 -2.66
N LEU A 164 -8.54 -0.20 -1.33
CA LEU A 164 -9.14 -1.37 -0.70
C LEU A 164 -10.58 -1.59 -1.14
N GLN A 165 -11.40 -0.53 -1.19
CA GLN A 165 -12.77 -0.62 -1.70
C GLN A 165 -12.81 -1.16 -3.14
N HIS A 166 -11.91 -0.66 -4.00
CA HIS A 166 -11.76 -1.16 -5.36
C HIS A 166 -11.31 -2.62 -5.35
N TRP A 167 -10.27 -2.96 -4.58
CA TRP A 167 -9.73 -4.31 -4.46
C TRP A 167 -10.79 -5.33 -4.01
N GLU A 168 -11.59 -5.00 -3.01
CA GLU A 168 -12.67 -5.86 -2.53
C GLU A 168 -13.72 -6.16 -3.61
N SER A 169 -14.05 -5.18 -4.44
CA SER A 169 -14.97 -5.39 -5.56
C SER A 169 -14.39 -6.38 -6.59
N ARG A 170 -13.07 -6.32 -6.85
CA ARG A 170 -12.35 -7.25 -7.74
C ARG A 170 -12.23 -8.64 -7.12
N TRP A 171 -11.93 -8.69 -5.83
CA TRP A 171 -11.86 -9.93 -5.07
C TRP A 171 -13.18 -10.72 -5.12
N LYS A 172 -14.31 -10.05 -4.94
CA LYS A 172 -15.65 -10.68 -5.00
C LYS A 172 -15.98 -11.28 -6.37
N GLN A 173 -15.45 -10.70 -7.45
CA GLN A 173 -15.66 -11.14 -8.83
C GLN A 173 -14.68 -12.25 -9.25
N GLY A 174 -13.56 -12.38 -8.54
CA GLY A 174 -12.52 -13.35 -8.88
C GLY A 174 -12.88 -14.77 -8.49
N ILE A 175 -12.36 -15.73 -9.24
CA ILE A 175 -12.48 -17.18 -9.01
C ILE A 175 -11.23 -17.63 -8.25
N ALA A 176 -11.41 -18.38 -7.16
CA ALA A 176 -10.29 -18.90 -6.39
C ALA A 176 -9.48 -19.90 -7.21
N VAL A 177 -8.15 -19.82 -7.08
CA VAL A 177 -7.24 -20.81 -7.62
C VAL A 177 -6.88 -21.78 -6.51
N GLU A 178 -7.19 -23.05 -6.73
CA GLU A 178 -6.89 -24.13 -5.78
C GLU A 178 -5.51 -24.72 -6.06
N SER A 179 -4.87 -25.22 -4.99
CA SER A 179 -3.63 -26.00 -5.14
C SER A 179 -3.93 -27.27 -5.92
N ARG A 180 -3.09 -27.56 -6.90
CA ARG A 180 -3.19 -28.80 -7.69
C ARG A 180 -2.31 -29.93 -7.13
N TYR A 181 -1.88 -29.78 -5.89
CA TYR A 181 -1.05 -30.80 -5.19
C TYR A 181 -1.67 -31.19 -3.88
#